data_013a2054e8e76762aad6006537eed64d
#
_entry.id   013a2054e8e76762aad6006537eed64d
#
_cell.length_a   1.000
_cell.length_b   1.000
_cell.length_c   1.000
_cell.angle_alpha   90.00
_cell.angle_beta   90.00
_cell.angle_gamma   90.00
#
_symmetry.space_group_name_H-M   'P 1'
#
loop_
_entity.id
_entity.type
_entity.pdbx_description
1 polymer ?
#
loop_
_entity_poly.entity_id
_entity_poly.type
_entity_poly.pdbx_seq_one_letter_code
_entity_poly.pdbx_strand_id
1 'polypeptide(L)'
;MKCDDPIRNKRRKITMAKKTRAERNFKFETLQLHVGQEQPDPVTDARAVPIYQTSSYVFRNCEHAAARFGLTDAGNIYGRLTNPTEDVFEKRIAALEGGVAALAVASGAAAATYVFQNLA
;
A
#
# COMPACT_ATOMS: atom_id res chain seq x y z
N MET A 1 -30.14 -34.88 -21.23
CA MET A 1 -28.95 -35.67 -20.85
C MET A 1 -27.79 -34.71 -20.74
N LYS A 2 -27.39 -34.32 -19.51
CA LYS A 2 -26.23 -33.47 -19.26
C LYS A 2 -25.02 -34.40 -19.14
N CYS A 3 -24.09 -34.29 -20.09
CA CYS A 3 -22.81 -35.00 -19.94
C CYS A 3 -21.97 -34.29 -18.90
N ASP A 4 -21.85 -34.89 -17.72
CA ASP A 4 -20.91 -34.50 -16.71
C ASP A 4 -19.50 -34.92 -17.18
N ASP A 5 -18.68 -33.95 -17.55
CA ASP A 5 -17.29 -34.13 -17.92
C ASP A 5 -16.44 -34.33 -16.65
N PRO A 6 -15.92 -35.53 -16.38
CA PRO A 6 -15.15 -35.82 -15.17
C PRO A 6 -13.78 -35.12 -15.14
N ILE A 7 -13.33 -34.54 -16.25
CA ILE A 7 -12.04 -33.84 -16.33
C ILE A 7 -12.17 -32.40 -15.82
N ARG A 8 -13.37 -31.82 -15.88
CA ARG A 8 -13.62 -30.44 -15.43
C ARG A 8 -13.61 -30.31 -13.91
N ASN A 9 -13.81 -31.39 -13.18
CA ASN A 9 -13.93 -31.39 -11.72
C ASN A 9 -12.58 -31.59 -10.99
N LYS A 10 -11.46 -31.81 -11.67
CA LYS A 10 -10.13 -31.94 -11.09
C LYS A 10 -9.28 -30.68 -11.04
N ARG A 11 -9.79 -29.55 -11.52
CA ARG A 11 -9.21 -28.25 -11.17
C ARG A 11 -9.70 -27.85 -9.76
N ARG A 12 -9.37 -28.66 -8.76
CA ARG A 12 -9.42 -28.22 -7.40
C ARG A 12 -8.65 -26.91 -7.35
N LYS A 13 -9.37 -25.83 -7.02
CA LYS A 13 -8.78 -24.56 -6.63
C LYS A 13 -7.71 -24.87 -5.59
N ILE A 14 -6.47 -24.91 -6.00
CA ILE A 14 -5.36 -24.78 -5.06
C ILE A 14 -5.47 -23.33 -4.61
N THR A 15 -6.33 -23.10 -3.62
CA THR A 15 -6.35 -21.85 -2.87
C THR A 15 -5.07 -21.89 -2.07
N MET A 16 -3.96 -21.50 -2.69
CA MET A 16 -2.76 -21.19 -1.94
C MET A 16 -3.21 -20.11 -0.95
N ALA A 17 -3.24 -20.45 0.33
CA ALA A 17 -3.41 -19.48 1.38
C ALA A 17 -2.42 -18.35 1.05
N LYS A 18 -2.93 -17.14 0.83
CA LYS A 18 -2.07 -15.99 0.54
C LYS A 18 -1.15 -15.84 1.72
N LYS A 19 0.13 -16.18 1.54
CA LYS A 19 1.13 -15.94 2.57
C LYS A 19 1.06 -14.47 2.94
N THR A 20 1.01 -14.20 4.22
CA THR A 20 1.12 -12.83 4.74
C THR A 20 2.46 -12.24 4.31
N ARG A 21 2.60 -10.94 4.32
CA ARG A 21 3.83 -10.24 3.93
C ARG A 21 5.05 -10.74 4.74
N ALA A 22 4.86 -11.01 6.03
CA ALA A 22 5.87 -11.55 6.92
C ALA A 22 6.33 -12.97 6.56
N GLU A 23 5.46 -13.74 5.90
CA GLU A 23 5.75 -15.12 5.47
C GLU A 23 6.42 -15.21 4.09
N ARG A 24 6.57 -14.07 3.39
CA ARG A 24 7.18 -14.00 2.07
C ARG A 24 8.63 -13.55 2.20
N ASN A 25 9.53 -14.47 2.02
CA ASN A 25 10.96 -14.17 1.98
C ASN A 25 11.36 -13.78 0.55
N PHE A 26 11.13 -12.51 0.18
CA PHE A 26 11.53 -11.98 -1.11
C PHE A 26 13.00 -11.54 -1.09
N LYS A 27 13.69 -11.75 -2.21
CA LYS A 27 15.03 -11.20 -2.44
C LYS A 27 14.95 -9.67 -2.61
N PHE A 28 16.08 -9.00 -2.39
CA PHE A 28 16.20 -7.55 -2.47
C PHE A 28 15.67 -6.99 -3.79
N GLU A 29 16.02 -7.62 -4.92
CA GLU A 29 15.58 -7.21 -6.25
C GLU A 29 14.05 -7.30 -6.43
N THR A 30 13.42 -8.29 -5.81
CA THR A 30 11.97 -8.42 -5.81
C THR A 30 11.29 -7.36 -4.96
N LEU A 31 11.89 -7.02 -3.81
CA LEU A 31 11.38 -5.96 -2.94
C LEU A 31 11.42 -4.60 -3.65
N GLN A 32 12.50 -4.30 -4.37
CA GLN A 32 12.64 -3.05 -5.13
C GLN A 32 11.52 -2.82 -6.15
N LEU A 33 10.98 -3.88 -6.73
CA LEU A 33 10.02 -3.78 -7.83
C LEU A 33 8.57 -3.90 -7.39
N HIS A 34 8.29 -4.63 -6.31
CA HIS A 34 6.93 -5.08 -6.03
C HIS A 34 6.33 -4.57 -4.71
N VAL A 35 7.16 -4.20 -3.74
CA VAL A 35 6.63 -3.70 -2.46
C VAL A 35 5.89 -2.39 -2.63
N GLY A 36 4.71 -2.29 -2.01
CA GLY A 36 3.84 -1.13 -2.05
C GLY A 36 2.86 -1.12 -3.23
N GLN A 37 3.04 -2.02 -4.21
CA GLN A 37 2.15 -2.16 -5.38
C GLN A 37 1.80 -3.63 -5.65
N GLU A 38 1.57 -4.40 -4.59
CA GLU A 38 1.20 -5.81 -4.69
C GLU A 38 -0.18 -6.02 -5.33
N GLN A 39 -1.06 -5.03 -5.19
CA GLN A 39 -2.38 -5.00 -5.82
C GLN A 39 -2.40 -3.98 -6.96
N PRO A 40 -3.13 -4.22 -8.05
CA PRO A 40 -3.35 -3.22 -9.07
C PRO A 40 -4.20 -2.07 -8.53
N ASP A 41 -4.14 -0.93 -9.20
CA ASP A 41 -5.05 0.19 -8.89
C ASP A 41 -6.50 -0.25 -9.04
N PRO A 42 -7.37 -0.04 -8.04
CA PRO A 42 -8.73 -0.59 -8.05
C PRO A 42 -9.67 0.08 -9.05
N VAL A 43 -9.28 1.23 -9.61
CA VAL A 43 -10.11 1.98 -10.57
C VAL A 43 -9.72 1.67 -12.01
N THR A 44 -8.42 1.56 -12.27
CA THR A 44 -7.89 1.46 -13.65
C THR A 44 -7.28 0.09 -13.96
N ASP A 45 -7.16 -0.78 -12.98
CA ASP A 45 -6.40 -2.04 -13.05
C ASP A 45 -4.92 -1.83 -13.41
N ALA A 46 -4.41 -0.61 -13.29
CA ALA A 46 -3.02 -0.29 -13.57
C ALA A 46 -2.09 -1.05 -12.63
N ARG A 47 -1.05 -1.65 -13.18
CA ARG A 47 -0.07 -2.40 -12.39
C ARG A 47 0.81 -1.48 -11.56
N ALA A 48 1.24 -0.36 -12.13
CA ALA A 48 1.94 0.69 -11.41
C ALA A 48 0.94 1.62 -10.73
N VAL A 49 1.32 2.16 -9.57
CA VAL A 49 0.50 3.15 -8.87
C VAL A 49 0.43 4.41 -9.71
N PRO A 50 -0.77 4.95 -9.99
CA PRO A 50 -0.93 6.25 -10.65
C PRO A 50 -0.23 7.38 -9.88
N ILE A 51 0.15 8.43 -10.60
CA ILE A 51 0.69 9.64 -9.97
C ILE A 51 -0.47 10.53 -9.54
N TYR A 52 -0.71 10.59 -8.22
CA TYR A 52 -1.78 11.39 -7.63
C TYR A 52 -1.29 12.81 -7.30
N GLN A 53 -1.41 13.73 -8.26
CA GLN A 53 -1.08 15.14 -8.08
C GLN A 53 -2.28 15.90 -7.49
N THR A 54 -2.56 15.65 -6.22
CA THR A 54 -3.65 16.33 -5.51
C THR A 54 -3.24 16.75 -4.10
N SER A 55 -3.82 17.85 -3.61
CA SER A 55 -3.63 18.32 -2.24
C SER A 55 -4.70 17.79 -1.29
N SER A 56 -5.92 17.55 -1.77
CA SER A 56 -7.06 17.20 -0.91
C SER A 56 -7.88 16.07 -1.51
N TYR A 57 -8.62 15.38 -0.64
CA TYR A 57 -9.52 14.29 -1.00
C TYR A 57 -10.94 14.62 -0.56
N VAL A 58 -11.92 14.15 -1.33
CA VAL A 58 -13.34 14.42 -1.09
C VAL A 58 -13.92 13.36 -0.14
N PHE A 59 -14.72 13.81 0.81
CA PHE A 59 -15.50 12.96 1.70
C PHE A 59 -16.92 12.79 1.18
N ARG A 60 -17.50 11.63 1.37
CA ARG A 60 -18.87 11.31 0.93
C ARG A 60 -19.92 12.08 1.75
N ASN A 61 -19.68 12.24 3.05
CA ASN A 61 -20.54 12.91 4.02
C ASN A 61 -19.73 13.26 5.28
N CYS A 62 -20.37 13.89 6.26
CA CYS A 62 -19.72 14.30 7.51
C CYS A 62 -19.27 13.11 8.36
N GLU A 63 -20.01 12.01 8.38
CA GLU A 63 -19.66 10.79 9.12
C GLU A 63 -18.39 10.17 8.55
N HIS A 64 -18.27 10.12 7.22
CA HIS A 64 -17.06 9.64 6.56
C HIS A 64 -15.85 10.54 6.88
N ALA A 65 -16.03 11.86 6.88
CA ALA A 65 -14.97 12.78 7.27
C ALA A 65 -14.55 12.56 8.73
N ALA A 66 -15.51 12.48 9.65
CA ALA A 66 -15.25 12.23 11.06
C ALA A 66 -14.49 10.91 11.28
N ALA A 67 -14.86 9.84 10.58
CA ALA A 67 -14.19 8.55 10.66
C ALA A 67 -12.73 8.61 10.15
N ARG A 68 -12.47 9.35 9.06
CA ARG A 68 -11.11 9.57 8.53
C ARG A 68 -10.24 10.35 9.50
N PHE A 69 -10.73 11.47 10.03
CA PHE A 69 -9.99 12.29 10.99
C PHE A 69 -9.86 11.61 12.36
N GLY A 70 -10.83 10.78 12.75
CA GLY A 70 -10.77 9.95 13.94
C GLY A 70 -9.94 8.66 13.78
N LEU A 71 -9.33 8.42 12.62
CA LEU A 71 -8.51 7.24 12.29
C LEU A 71 -9.23 5.89 12.48
N THR A 72 -10.56 5.91 12.43
CA THR A 72 -11.41 4.70 12.48
C THR A 72 -11.68 4.11 11.10
N ASP A 73 -11.51 4.91 10.06
CA ASP A 73 -11.56 4.50 8.66
C ASP A 73 -10.26 4.88 7.96
N ALA A 74 -9.57 3.89 7.39
CA ALA A 74 -8.29 4.11 6.71
C ALA A 74 -8.49 4.78 5.35
N GLY A 75 -7.60 5.71 4.99
CA GLY A 75 -7.55 6.32 3.65
C GLY A 75 -7.01 7.74 3.64
N ASN A 76 -7.12 8.36 2.48
CA ASN A 76 -6.50 9.64 2.24
C ASN A 76 -7.38 10.81 2.74
N ILE A 77 -6.74 11.81 3.31
CA ILE A 77 -7.35 13.04 3.80
C ILE A 77 -6.77 14.24 3.06
N TYR A 78 -5.46 14.36 3.08
CA TYR A 78 -4.72 15.46 2.50
C TYR A 78 -3.33 15.01 2.05
N GLY A 79 -2.87 15.47 0.89
CA GLY A 79 -1.66 14.99 0.23
C GLY A 79 -0.35 15.12 1.03
N ARG A 80 -0.28 16.03 2.02
CA ARG A 80 0.86 16.09 2.96
C ARG A 80 0.85 14.99 4.01
N LEU A 81 -0.31 14.44 4.32
CA LEU A 81 -0.47 13.40 5.35
C LEU A 81 -0.44 12.01 4.73
N THR A 82 -1.13 11.87 3.60
CA THR A 82 -1.28 10.58 2.92
C THR A 82 -1.44 10.80 1.43
N ASN A 83 -0.57 10.19 0.63
CA ASN A 83 -0.68 10.19 -0.83
C ASN A 83 -0.37 8.77 -1.34
N PRO A 84 -1.23 8.15 -2.16
CA PRO A 84 -1.00 6.79 -2.63
C PRO A 84 0.31 6.61 -3.41
N THR A 85 0.78 7.62 -4.11
CA THR A 85 2.05 7.57 -4.85
C THR A 85 3.24 7.58 -3.89
N GLU A 86 3.20 8.43 -2.87
CA GLU A 86 4.23 8.55 -1.85
C GLU A 86 4.27 7.31 -0.94
N ASP A 87 3.11 6.77 -0.58
CA ASP A 87 2.95 5.56 0.24
C ASP A 87 3.68 4.34 -0.36
N VAL A 88 3.70 4.21 -1.69
CA VAL A 88 4.48 3.15 -2.35
C VAL A 88 5.97 3.32 -2.13
N PHE A 89 6.48 4.54 -2.21
CA PHE A 89 7.89 4.85 -1.95
C PHE A 89 8.23 4.54 -0.49
N GLU A 90 7.45 5.03 0.45
CA GLU A 90 7.65 4.83 1.88
C GLU A 90 7.65 3.34 2.27
N LYS A 91 6.65 2.58 1.82
CA LYS A 91 6.57 1.14 2.04
C LYS A 91 7.75 0.38 1.46
N ARG A 92 8.22 0.81 0.29
CA ARG A 92 9.34 0.16 -0.39
C ARG A 92 10.65 0.41 0.32
N ILE A 93 10.94 1.65 0.69
CA ILE A 93 12.13 1.98 1.47
C ILE A 93 12.13 1.28 2.82
N ALA A 94 11.00 1.31 3.54
CA ALA A 94 10.88 0.57 4.80
C ALA A 94 11.21 -0.93 4.64
N ALA A 95 10.73 -1.55 3.55
CA ALA A 95 10.99 -2.97 3.31
C ALA A 95 12.45 -3.25 2.92
N LEU A 96 13.10 -2.36 2.17
CA LEU A 96 14.50 -2.52 1.75
C LEU A 96 15.47 -2.32 2.91
N GLU A 97 15.17 -1.39 3.81
CA GLU A 97 15.97 -1.08 5.01
C GLU A 97 15.62 -1.99 6.22
N GLY A 98 14.61 -2.86 6.09
CA GLY A 98 14.14 -3.70 7.19
C GLY A 98 13.43 -2.91 8.30
N GLY A 99 12.97 -1.69 8.00
CA GLY A 99 12.26 -0.82 8.92
C GLY A 99 10.78 -1.20 9.08
N VAL A 100 10.17 -0.73 10.17
CA VAL A 100 8.74 -0.90 10.43
C VAL A 100 7.92 0.02 9.52
N ALA A 101 8.40 1.25 9.30
CA ALA A 101 7.79 2.27 8.45
C ALA A 101 8.86 3.25 7.95
N ALA A 102 8.53 4.05 6.95
CA ALA A 102 9.32 5.17 6.50
C ALA A 102 8.42 6.39 6.30
N LEU A 103 8.98 7.57 6.38
CA LEU A 103 8.32 8.84 6.09
C LEU A 103 9.14 9.58 5.03
N ALA A 104 8.52 9.88 3.91
CA ALA A 104 9.12 10.71 2.88
C ALA A 104 9.00 12.20 3.25
N VAL A 105 10.09 12.92 3.08
CA VAL A 105 10.14 14.36 3.35
C VAL A 105 10.90 15.09 2.23
N ALA A 106 10.66 16.38 2.10
CA ALA A 106 11.14 17.19 0.99
C ALA A 106 12.68 17.37 0.94
N SER A 107 13.39 17.10 2.03
CA SER A 107 14.85 17.26 2.08
C SER A 107 15.50 16.44 3.20
N GLY A 108 16.78 16.12 3.03
CA GLY A 108 17.57 15.48 4.08
C GLY A 108 17.69 16.32 5.36
N ALA A 109 17.71 17.65 5.24
CA ALA A 109 17.69 18.54 6.41
C ALA A 109 16.39 18.41 7.20
N ALA A 110 15.23 18.29 6.53
CA ALA A 110 13.95 18.03 7.18
C ALA A 110 13.97 16.66 7.88
N ALA A 111 14.48 15.62 7.22
CA ALA A 111 14.63 14.30 7.81
C ALA A 111 15.46 14.32 9.09
N ALA A 112 16.63 14.94 9.06
CA ALA A 112 17.49 15.09 10.24
C ALA A 112 16.78 15.86 11.36
N THR A 113 16.10 16.97 11.03
CA THR A 113 15.34 17.77 12.01
C THR A 113 14.27 16.94 12.71
N TYR A 114 13.50 16.16 11.98
CA TYR A 114 12.45 15.32 12.56
C TYR A 114 13.02 14.20 13.43
N VAL A 115 14.17 13.63 13.06
CA VAL A 115 14.86 12.64 13.92
C VAL A 115 15.24 13.28 15.26
N PHE A 116 15.89 14.45 15.23
CA PHE A 116 16.25 15.15 16.48
C PHE A 116 15.05 15.54 17.31
N GLN A 117 13.98 16.06 16.70
CA GLN A 117 12.76 16.43 17.41
C GLN A 117 12.05 15.24 18.07
N ASN A 118 12.18 14.04 17.49
CA ASN A 118 11.56 12.84 18.07
C ASN A 118 12.40 12.17 19.16
N LEU A 119 13.72 12.33 19.12
CA LEU A 119 14.63 11.62 20.03
C LEU A 119 15.17 12.51 21.17
N ALA A 120 15.07 13.84 21.04
CA ALA A 120 15.48 14.80 22.07
C ALA A 120 14.31 15.22 22.93
#